data_6d7b704b76f362f5c94631934123edf6
#
_entry.id   6d7b704b76f362f5c94631934123edf6
#
_cell.length_a   1.000
_cell.length_b   1.000
_cell.length_c   1.000
_cell.angle_alpha   90.00
_cell.angle_beta   90.00
_cell.angle_gamma   90.00
#
_symmetry.space_group_name_H-M   'P 1'
#
loop_
_entity.id
_entity.type
_entity.pdbx_description
1 polymer ?
#
loop_
_entity_poly.entity_id
_entity_poly.type
_entity_poly.pdbx_seq_one_letter_code
_entity_poly.pdbx_strand_id
1 'polypeptide(L)'
;AGCQQFLPEGITLDEFKSTEINPNVGIMQSQKVGPAIADDITQSAVWAVLAALLGIFLYVLARFRNFAFSVGALTGLAHNTLIVLGAYALLWKVMPFSMEIDQAFIAAILTVIGYSINDTVVIFDRVREYTSLYPKRDRKQNINDALNHTLSRTFSTSMSTLVVLVAIFCFGGETIRGFVFALLIGVVVGTYSSLCVATPLAFDIQEAMDRRKAKKAELKK
;
A
#
# COMPACT_ATOMS: atom_id res chain seq x y z
N ALA A 1 -30.06 -24.78 18.36
CA ALA A 1 -29.49 -26.15 18.29
C ALA A 1 -28.01 -26.16 17.86
N GLY A 2 -27.48 -25.14 17.17
CA GLY A 2 -26.08 -25.10 16.70
C GLY A 2 -25.05 -24.66 17.75
N CYS A 3 -25.45 -23.87 18.76
CA CYS A 3 -24.52 -23.32 19.74
C CYS A 3 -24.01 -24.30 20.79
N GLN A 4 -24.74 -25.37 21.06
CA GLN A 4 -24.34 -26.36 22.09
C GLN A 4 -23.10 -27.20 21.75
N GLN A 5 -22.74 -27.31 20.46
CA GLN A 5 -21.55 -28.03 20.02
C GLN A 5 -20.23 -27.27 20.26
N PHE A 6 -20.29 -25.99 20.59
CA PHE A 6 -19.12 -25.12 20.74
C PHE A 6 -18.90 -24.61 22.17
N LEU A 7 -19.71 -25.07 23.12
CA LEU A 7 -19.52 -24.72 24.52
C LEU A 7 -18.37 -25.56 25.13
N PRO A 8 -17.51 -24.99 25.97
CA PRO A 8 -16.55 -25.72 26.76
C PRO A 8 -17.27 -26.79 27.62
N GLU A 9 -16.63 -27.94 27.80
CA GLU A 9 -17.20 -29.03 28.62
C GLU A 9 -17.52 -28.50 30.03
N GLY A 10 -18.79 -28.58 30.40
CA GLY A 10 -19.29 -28.23 31.74
C GLY A 10 -20.08 -26.92 31.84
N ILE A 11 -20.22 -26.15 30.78
CA ILE A 11 -21.02 -24.92 30.79
C ILE A 11 -22.35 -25.13 30.08
N THR A 12 -23.45 -24.82 30.75
CA THR A 12 -24.79 -24.86 30.12
C THR A 12 -25.02 -23.63 29.24
N LEU A 13 -25.90 -23.76 28.25
CA LEU A 13 -26.22 -22.67 27.32
C LEU A 13 -26.78 -21.42 28.03
N ASP A 14 -27.49 -21.61 29.13
CA ASP A 14 -28.07 -20.53 29.92
C ASP A 14 -27.00 -19.85 30.80
N GLU A 15 -26.04 -20.62 31.30
CA GLU A 15 -24.91 -20.11 32.07
C GLU A 15 -23.93 -19.36 31.16
N PHE A 16 -23.69 -19.84 29.94
CA PHE A 16 -22.94 -19.13 28.91
C PHE A 16 -23.60 -17.80 28.54
N LYS A 17 -24.91 -17.80 28.32
CA LYS A 17 -25.65 -16.57 28.04
C LYS A 17 -25.66 -15.58 29.19
N SER A 18 -25.67 -16.05 30.45
CA SER A 18 -25.65 -15.16 31.61
C SER A 18 -24.26 -14.61 31.95
N THR A 19 -23.20 -15.37 31.63
CA THR A 19 -21.82 -15.03 32.04
C THR A 19 -21.06 -14.32 30.92
N GLU A 20 -21.26 -14.74 29.65
CA GLU A 20 -20.48 -14.24 28.50
C GLU A 20 -21.27 -13.20 27.66
N ILE A 21 -22.59 -13.17 27.76
CA ILE A 21 -23.43 -12.21 27.05
C ILE A 21 -23.93 -11.17 28.03
N ASN A 22 -23.12 -10.17 28.32
CA ASN A 22 -23.58 -8.95 28.93
C ASN A 22 -24.62 -8.31 27.98
N PRO A 23 -25.86 -8.02 28.39
CA PRO A 23 -26.87 -7.42 27.54
C PRO A 23 -26.45 -6.07 26.92
N ASN A 24 -25.40 -5.44 27.48
CA ASN A 24 -24.79 -4.21 26.97
C ASN A 24 -23.54 -4.44 26.11
N VAL A 25 -23.03 -5.68 26.01
CA VAL A 25 -21.84 -6.03 25.23
C VAL A 25 -22.17 -7.30 24.43
N GLY A 26 -22.98 -7.15 23.40
CA GLY A 26 -23.25 -8.24 22.45
C GLY A 26 -21.96 -8.57 21.66
N ILE A 27 -21.78 -9.86 21.31
CA ILE A 27 -20.79 -10.26 20.28
C ILE A 27 -21.20 -9.57 18.99
N MET A 28 -20.54 -8.46 18.64
CA MET A 28 -20.84 -7.70 17.44
C MET A 28 -20.41 -8.42 16.16
N GLN A 29 -19.31 -9.21 16.25
CA GLN A 29 -18.89 -10.08 15.17
C GLN A 29 -17.88 -11.11 15.71
N SER A 30 -18.08 -12.38 15.39
CA SER A 30 -17.09 -13.45 15.61
C SER A 30 -16.88 -14.20 14.30
N GLN A 31 -15.72 -14.03 13.70
CA GLN A 31 -15.30 -14.81 12.53
C GLN A 31 -14.20 -15.78 12.96
N LYS A 32 -14.53 -17.06 13.10
CA LYS A 32 -13.53 -18.13 13.18
C LYS A 32 -13.36 -18.72 11.78
N VAL A 33 -12.21 -18.43 11.18
CA VAL A 33 -11.82 -19.00 9.88
C VAL A 33 -11.06 -20.28 10.14
N GLY A 34 -11.49 -21.39 9.56
CA GLY A 34 -10.77 -22.66 9.64
C GLY A 34 -9.41 -22.58 8.93
N PRO A 35 -8.40 -23.42 9.32
CA PRO A 35 -7.05 -23.35 8.73
C PRO A 35 -7.04 -23.44 7.20
N ALA A 36 -7.88 -24.29 6.62
CA ALA A 36 -7.96 -24.44 5.15
C ALA A 36 -8.45 -23.17 4.44
N ILE A 37 -9.38 -22.42 5.06
CA ILE A 37 -9.88 -21.15 4.52
C ILE A 37 -8.84 -20.04 4.70
N ALA A 38 -8.10 -20.07 5.80
CA ALA A 38 -7.01 -19.11 6.02
C ALA A 38 -5.89 -19.27 4.99
N ASP A 39 -5.53 -20.49 4.64
CA ASP A 39 -4.53 -20.78 3.62
C ASP A 39 -5.00 -20.33 2.23
N ASP A 40 -6.27 -20.57 1.88
CA ASP A 40 -6.87 -20.14 0.61
C ASP A 40 -6.91 -18.59 0.48
N ILE A 41 -7.31 -17.90 1.57
CA ILE A 41 -7.29 -16.42 1.62
C ILE A 41 -5.86 -15.90 1.43
N THR A 42 -4.89 -16.49 2.11
CA THR A 42 -3.49 -16.05 2.01
C THR A 42 -2.93 -16.26 0.61
N GLN A 43 -3.19 -17.41 0.00
CA GLN A 43 -2.75 -17.69 -1.37
C GLN A 43 -3.42 -16.74 -2.38
N SER A 44 -4.72 -16.54 -2.25
CA SER A 44 -5.47 -15.60 -3.09
C SER A 44 -4.98 -14.16 -2.96
N ALA A 45 -4.61 -13.74 -1.73
CA ALA A 45 -4.02 -12.42 -1.46
C ALA A 45 -2.70 -12.20 -2.20
N VAL A 46 -1.81 -13.20 -2.15
CA VAL A 46 -0.51 -13.11 -2.85
C VAL A 46 -0.72 -12.96 -4.36
N TRP A 47 -1.60 -13.76 -4.95
CA TRP A 47 -1.90 -13.65 -6.36
C TRP A 47 -2.57 -12.33 -6.73
N ALA A 48 -3.47 -11.80 -5.90
CA ALA A 48 -4.12 -10.52 -6.12
C ALA A 48 -3.10 -9.36 -6.09
N VAL A 49 -2.18 -9.35 -5.12
CA VAL A 49 -1.12 -8.33 -5.03
C VAL A 49 -0.17 -8.43 -6.22
N LEU A 50 0.26 -9.63 -6.60
CA LEU A 50 1.14 -9.83 -7.75
C LEU A 50 0.46 -9.38 -9.06
N ALA A 51 -0.81 -9.73 -9.25
CA ALA A 51 -1.59 -9.30 -10.42
C ALA A 51 -1.76 -7.77 -10.46
N ALA A 52 -2.02 -7.14 -9.32
CA ALA A 52 -2.11 -5.68 -9.21
C ALA A 52 -0.77 -5.01 -9.58
N LEU A 53 0.33 -5.48 -9.01
CA LEU A 53 1.67 -4.97 -9.30
C LEU A 53 2.05 -5.14 -10.78
N LEU A 54 1.74 -6.29 -11.38
CA LEU A 54 1.96 -6.55 -12.80
C LEU A 54 1.09 -5.63 -13.67
N GLY A 55 -0.20 -5.50 -13.35
CA GLY A 55 -1.12 -4.61 -14.06
C GLY A 55 -0.65 -3.16 -14.02
N ILE A 56 -0.19 -2.69 -12.86
CA ILE A 56 0.35 -1.34 -12.70
C ILE A 56 1.67 -1.17 -13.47
N PHE A 57 2.55 -2.17 -13.43
CA PHE A 57 3.78 -2.14 -14.23
C PHE A 57 3.47 -1.97 -15.73
N LEU A 58 2.54 -2.74 -16.25
CA LEU A 58 2.11 -2.66 -17.66
C LEU A 58 1.43 -1.33 -17.97
N TYR A 59 0.58 -0.82 -17.05
CA TYR A 59 -0.06 0.48 -17.18
C TYR A 59 0.98 1.61 -17.27
N VAL A 60 1.96 1.65 -16.35
CA VAL A 60 3.01 2.69 -16.35
C VAL A 60 3.89 2.56 -17.59
N LEU A 61 4.19 1.32 -18.03
CA LEU A 61 4.96 1.06 -19.24
C LEU A 61 4.24 1.60 -20.49
N ALA A 62 2.95 1.34 -20.60
CA ALA A 62 2.12 1.83 -21.71
C ALA A 62 1.98 3.37 -21.68
N ARG A 63 1.77 3.93 -20.49
CA ARG A 63 1.54 5.38 -20.27
C ARG A 63 2.79 6.21 -20.56
N PHE A 64 3.94 5.80 -20.08
CA PHE A 64 5.19 6.55 -20.18
C PHE A 64 6.13 6.04 -21.28
N ARG A 65 5.91 4.84 -21.79
CA ARG A 65 6.78 4.17 -22.78
C ARG A 65 8.26 4.14 -22.34
N ASN A 66 8.47 4.07 -21.03
CA ASN A 66 9.79 4.11 -20.41
C ASN A 66 9.90 3.02 -19.34
N PHE A 67 10.78 2.06 -19.57
CA PHE A 67 11.01 0.93 -18.67
C PHE A 67 11.50 1.38 -17.27
N ALA A 68 12.34 2.42 -17.21
CA ALA A 68 12.88 2.91 -15.94
C ALA A 68 11.76 3.45 -15.02
N PHE A 69 10.76 4.16 -15.56
CA PHE A 69 9.61 4.63 -14.79
C PHE A 69 8.75 3.46 -14.28
N SER A 70 8.56 2.44 -15.10
CA SER A 70 7.78 1.26 -14.68
C SER A 70 8.46 0.50 -13.54
N VAL A 71 9.78 0.30 -13.62
CA VAL A 71 10.54 -0.36 -12.54
C VAL A 71 10.57 0.51 -11.29
N GLY A 72 10.78 1.82 -11.42
CA GLY A 72 10.74 2.75 -10.29
C GLY A 72 9.41 2.74 -9.56
N ALA A 73 8.29 2.81 -10.30
CA ALA A 73 6.95 2.70 -9.73
C ALA A 73 6.73 1.37 -9.01
N LEU A 74 7.06 0.26 -9.67
CA LEU A 74 6.92 -1.08 -9.09
C LEU A 74 7.70 -1.23 -7.77
N THR A 75 8.93 -0.74 -7.74
CA THR A 75 9.76 -0.80 -6.52
C THR A 75 9.18 0.05 -5.40
N GLY A 76 8.67 1.26 -5.71
CA GLY A 76 8.00 2.09 -4.73
C GLY A 76 6.75 1.41 -4.13
N LEU A 77 5.94 0.75 -4.95
CA LEU A 77 4.76 0.02 -4.50
C LEU A 77 5.11 -1.22 -3.68
N ALA A 78 6.12 -1.97 -4.09
CA ALA A 78 6.62 -3.12 -3.34
C ALA A 78 7.16 -2.69 -1.97
N HIS A 79 7.92 -1.59 -1.92
CA HIS A 79 8.41 -1.00 -0.67
C HIS A 79 7.24 -0.62 0.27
N ASN A 80 6.18 0.03 -0.23
CA ASN A 80 5.01 0.37 0.56
C ASN A 80 4.33 -0.86 1.16
N THR A 81 4.12 -1.88 0.33
CA THR A 81 3.50 -3.14 0.75
C THR A 81 4.32 -3.81 1.85
N LEU A 82 5.64 -3.87 1.68
CA LEU A 82 6.54 -4.47 2.67
C LEU A 82 6.55 -3.71 3.99
N ILE A 83 6.50 -2.36 3.96
CA ILE A 83 6.46 -1.58 5.21
C ILE A 83 5.12 -1.76 5.93
N VAL A 84 3.99 -1.78 5.23
CA VAL A 84 2.68 -2.03 5.87
C VAL A 84 2.64 -3.43 6.49
N LEU A 85 3.10 -4.45 5.78
CA LEU A 85 3.22 -5.82 6.32
C LEU A 85 4.17 -5.88 7.51
N GLY A 86 5.32 -5.23 7.42
CA GLY A 86 6.29 -5.14 8.51
C GLY A 86 5.74 -4.45 9.75
N ALA A 87 4.98 -3.36 9.58
CA ALA A 87 4.31 -2.66 10.67
C ALA A 87 3.28 -3.57 11.36
N TYR A 88 2.50 -4.34 10.61
CA TYR A 88 1.58 -5.32 11.16
C TYR A 88 2.31 -6.40 11.95
N ALA A 89 3.37 -6.97 11.39
CA ALA A 89 4.18 -8.00 12.03
C ALA A 89 4.86 -7.52 13.33
N LEU A 90 5.24 -6.24 13.42
CA LEU A 90 5.89 -5.67 14.59
C LEU A 90 4.91 -5.23 15.67
N LEU A 91 3.76 -4.70 15.28
CA LEU A 91 2.82 -4.02 16.18
C LEU A 91 1.67 -4.92 16.67
N TRP A 92 1.48 -6.11 16.12
CA TRP A 92 0.35 -6.97 16.41
C TRP A 92 0.16 -7.34 17.91
N LYS A 93 1.26 -7.36 18.68
CA LYS A 93 1.23 -7.61 20.13
C LYS A 93 1.05 -6.35 20.98
N VAL A 94 1.26 -5.18 20.39
CA VAL A 94 1.31 -3.91 21.12
C VAL A 94 0.00 -3.15 20.98
N MET A 95 -0.68 -3.30 19.85
CA MET A 95 -1.92 -2.56 19.56
C MET A 95 -3.12 -3.19 20.29
N PRO A 96 -4.01 -2.34 20.84
CA PRO A 96 -5.19 -2.77 21.59
C PRO A 96 -6.37 -3.24 20.69
N PHE A 97 -6.18 -3.35 19.39
CA PHE A 97 -7.18 -3.79 18.41
C PHE A 97 -6.64 -4.93 17.56
N SER A 98 -7.54 -5.70 16.92
CA SER A 98 -7.16 -6.82 16.07
C SER A 98 -6.36 -6.34 14.84
N MET A 99 -5.21 -6.96 14.65
CA MET A 99 -4.32 -6.76 13.48
C MET A 99 -4.19 -8.08 12.70
N GLU A 100 -5.31 -8.74 12.47
CA GLU A 100 -5.33 -9.98 11.70
C GLU A 100 -5.18 -9.68 10.20
N ILE A 101 -4.49 -10.58 9.50
CA ILE A 101 -4.37 -10.53 8.04
C ILE A 101 -5.59 -11.23 7.45
N ASP A 102 -6.68 -10.50 7.40
CA ASP A 102 -7.97 -10.93 6.87
C ASP A 102 -8.24 -10.34 5.47
N GLN A 103 -9.44 -10.55 4.95
CA GLN A 103 -9.86 -9.99 3.66
C GLN A 103 -9.87 -8.45 3.66
N ALA A 104 -10.19 -7.82 4.80
CA ALA A 104 -10.18 -6.37 4.93
C ALA A 104 -8.74 -5.83 4.84
N PHE A 105 -7.79 -6.50 5.48
CA PHE A 105 -6.38 -6.14 5.35
C PHE A 105 -5.88 -6.26 3.90
N ILE A 106 -6.26 -7.32 3.17
CA ILE A 106 -5.90 -7.48 1.76
C ILE A 106 -6.48 -6.33 0.93
N ALA A 107 -7.74 -5.98 1.17
CA ALA A 107 -8.38 -4.83 0.52
C ALA A 107 -7.66 -3.52 0.84
N ALA A 108 -7.18 -3.33 2.08
CA ALA A 108 -6.36 -2.18 2.46
C ALA A 108 -5.06 -2.11 1.66
N ILE A 109 -4.32 -3.22 1.55
CA ILE A 109 -3.08 -3.28 0.76
C ILE A 109 -3.33 -2.91 -0.70
N LEU A 110 -4.34 -3.48 -1.34
CA LEU A 110 -4.69 -3.17 -2.72
C LEU A 110 -5.10 -1.71 -2.90
N THR A 111 -5.83 -1.15 -1.92
CA THR A 111 -6.21 0.27 -1.91
C THR A 111 -4.98 1.17 -1.77
N VAL A 112 -4.04 0.85 -0.88
CA VAL A 112 -2.77 1.58 -0.71
C VAL A 112 -1.95 1.56 -2.00
N ILE A 113 -1.86 0.41 -2.67
CA ILE A 113 -1.19 0.27 -3.97
C ILE A 113 -1.82 1.22 -4.99
N GLY A 114 -3.17 1.19 -5.11
CA GLY A 114 -3.92 2.07 -6.02
C GLY A 114 -3.80 3.56 -5.68
N TYR A 115 -3.76 3.89 -4.39
CA TYR A 115 -3.57 5.27 -3.94
C TYR A 115 -2.16 5.79 -4.25
N SER A 116 -1.14 5.02 -3.90
CA SER A 116 0.27 5.42 -4.04
C SER A 116 0.70 5.59 -5.51
N ILE A 117 0.14 4.79 -6.43
CA ILE A 117 0.46 4.94 -7.86
C ILE A 117 -0.01 6.28 -8.41
N ASN A 118 -1.10 6.85 -7.91
CA ASN A 118 -1.61 8.14 -8.36
C ASN A 118 -0.57 9.26 -8.15
N ASP A 119 0.05 9.33 -6.99
CA ASP A 119 1.10 10.31 -6.71
C ASP A 119 2.35 10.05 -7.57
N THR A 120 2.77 8.81 -7.71
CA THR A 120 3.92 8.42 -8.53
C THR A 120 3.74 8.84 -10.00
N VAL A 121 2.55 8.59 -10.57
CA VAL A 121 2.24 8.96 -11.97
C VAL A 121 2.27 10.48 -12.16
N VAL A 122 1.75 11.25 -11.21
CA VAL A 122 1.77 12.71 -11.27
C VAL A 122 3.21 13.27 -11.25
N ILE A 123 4.05 12.70 -10.37
CA ILE A 123 5.46 13.08 -10.31
C ILE A 123 6.17 12.75 -11.62
N PHE A 124 5.96 11.54 -12.15
CA PHE A 124 6.57 11.11 -13.41
C PHE A 124 6.10 11.93 -14.62
N ASP A 125 4.83 12.32 -14.68
CA ASP A 125 4.33 13.23 -15.69
C ASP A 125 5.05 14.60 -15.62
N ARG A 126 5.24 15.11 -14.41
CA ARG A 126 5.95 16.38 -14.22
C ARG A 126 7.43 16.26 -14.55
N VAL A 127 8.10 15.19 -14.19
CA VAL A 127 9.50 14.93 -14.56
C VAL A 127 9.65 14.86 -16.09
N ARG A 128 8.72 14.18 -16.76
CA ARG A 128 8.70 14.10 -18.22
C ARG A 128 8.50 15.47 -18.87
N GLU A 129 7.58 16.27 -18.34
CA GLU A 129 7.31 17.64 -18.81
C GLU A 129 8.56 18.53 -18.70
N TYR A 130 9.21 18.57 -17.52
CA TYR A 130 10.42 19.37 -17.31
C TYR A 130 11.58 18.90 -18.20
N THR A 131 11.73 17.60 -18.38
CA THR A 131 12.75 17.06 -19.30
C THR A 131 12.50 17.47 -20.75
N SER A 132 11.23 17.59 -21.16
CA SER A 132 10.85 18.04 -22.49
C SER A 132 11.02 19.56 -22.68
N LEU A 133 10.66 20.35 -21.67
CA LEU A 133 10.77 21.80 -21.70
C LEU A 133 12.22 22.30 -21.64
N TYR A 134 13.06 21.57 -20.90
CA TYR A 134 14.46 21.99 -20.67
C TYR A 134 15.46 20.88 -21.07
N PRO A 135 15.54 20.52 -22.37
CA PRO A 135 16.34 19.37 -22.84
C PRO A 135 17.86 19.56 -22.67
N LYS A 136 18.31 20.82 -22.59
CA LYS A 136 19.74 21.17 -22.43
C LYS A 136 20.19 21.33 -20.97
N ARG A 137 19.22 21.29 -20.04
CA ARG A 137 19.51 21.44 -18.60
C ARG A 137 19.93 20.08 -18.02
N ASP A 138 20.70 20.13 -16.93
CA ASP A 138 21.03 18.91 -16.20
C ASP A 138 19.76 18.17 -15.75
N ARG A 139 19.75 16.86 -15.98
CA ARG A 139 18.59 16.00 -15.66
C ARG A 139 18.27 16.01 -14.18
N LYS A 140 19.28 16.04 -13.30
CA LYS A 140 19.09 16.12 -11.84
C LYS A 140 18.33 17.37 -11.46
N GLN A 141 18.67 18.50 -12.07
CA GLN A 141 17.99 19.77 -11.83
C GLN A 141 16.53 19.73 -12.30
N ASN A 142 16.27 19.16 -13.49
CA ASN A 142 14.89 19.01 -13.99
C ASN A 142 14.03 18.15 -13.05
N ILE A 143 14.58 17.07 -12.51
CA ILE A 143 13.87 16.20 -11.57
C ILE A 143 13.63 16.91 -10.25
N ASN A 144 14.63 17.60 -9.72
CA ASN A 144 14.49 18.35 -8.47
C ASN A 144 13.42 19.45 -8.58
N ASP A 145 13.42 20.19 -9.67
CA ASP A 145 12.41 21.21 -9.94
C ASP A 145 11.01 20.60 -10.10
N ALA A 146 10.90 19.46 -10.79
CA ALA A 146 9.65 18.73 -10.95
C ALA A 146 9.10 18.24 -9.60
N LEU A 147 9.96 17.66 -8.75
CA LEU A 147 9.61 17.21 -7.40
C LEU A 147 9.12 18.38 -6.54
N ASN A 148 9.87 19.47 -6.48
CA ASN A 148 9.50 20.66 -5.72
C ASN A 148 8.16 21.24 -6.16
N HIS A 149 7.88 21.22 -7.47
CA HIS A 149 6.62 21.73 -8.02
C HIS A 149 5.42 20.83 -7.67
N THR A 150 5.64 19.52 -7.55
CA THR A 150 4.56 18.56 -7.20
C THR A 150 4.36 18.39 -5.70
N LEU A 151 5.35 18.75 -4.88
CA LEU A 151 5.38 18.49 -3.44
C LEU A 151 4.13 19.02 -2.73
N SER A 152 3.76 20.27 -2.97
CA SER A 152 2.60 20.91 -2.34
C SER A 152 1.30 20.17 -2.65
N ARG A 153 1.12 19.76 -3.91
CA ARG A 153 -0.06 18.99 -4.34
C ARG A 153 -0.10 17.61 -3.67
N THR A 154 1.00 16.86 -3.74
CA THR A 154 1.11 15.53 -3.15
C THR A 154 0.87 15.58 -1.64
N PHE A 155 1.46 16.57 -0.97
CA PHE A 155 1.24 16.75 0.47
C PHE A 155 -0.23 17.09 0.79
N SER A 156 -0.86 17.98 0.03
CA SER A 156 -2.26 18.38 0.27
C SER A 156 -3.23 17.21 0.06
N THR A 157 -3.03 16.39 -0.99
CA THR A 157 -3.88 15.22 -1.24
C THR A 157 -3.73 14.16 -0.15
N SER A 158 -2.50 13.87 0.25
CA SER A 158 -2.22 12.91 1.32
C SER A 158 -2.74 13.39 2.67
N MET A 159 -2.56 14.67 3.00
CA MET A 159 -3.06 15.25 4.24
C MET A 159 -4.59 15.21 4.32
N SER A 160 -5.27 15.55 3.23
CA SER A 160 -6.74 15.47 3.17
C SER A 160 -7.24 14.04 3.44
N THR A 161 -6.60 13.06 2.84
CA THR A 161 -6.93 11.64 3.06
C THR A 161 -6.61 11.20 4.50
N LEU A 162 -5.46 11.61 5.03
CA LEU A 162 -5.06 11.30 6.41
C LEU A 162 -6.03 11.85 7.44
N VAL A 163 -6.51 13.08 7.27
CA VAL A 163 -7.51 13.67 8.18
C VAL A 163 -8.78 12.82 8.24
N VAL A 164 -9.28 12.38 7.09
CA VAL A 164 -10.46 11.49 7.04
C VAL A 164 -10.16 10.14 7.69
N LEU A 165 -9.03 9.52 7.37
CA LEU A 165 -8.65 8.24 7.95
C LEU A 165 -8.45 8.32 9.47
N VAL A 166 -7.85 9.40 9.99
CA VAL A 166 -7.70 9.64 11.44
C VAL A 166 -9.08 9.79 12.08
N ALA A 167 -10.00 10.52 11.48
CA ALA A 167 -11.37 10.63 12.00
C ALA A 167 -12.05 9.26 12.06
N ILE A 168 -11.93 8.43 11.02
CA ILE A 168 -12.48 7.07 11.02
C ILE A 168 -11.78 6.19 12.07
N PHE A 169 -10.48 6.33 12.23
CA PHE A 169 -9.71 5.57 13.22
C PHE A 169 -10.13 5.89 14.67
N CYS A 170 -10.38 7.16 14.95
CA CYS A 170 -10.76 7.61 16.31
C CYS A 170 -12.24 7.31 16.63
N PHE A 171 -13.14 7.51 15.66
CA PHE A 171 -14.59 7.41 15.88
C PHE A 171 -15.21 6.13 15.29
N GLY A 172 -14.47 5.38 14.48
CA GLY A 172 -14.92 4.12 13.90
C GLY A 172 -14.94 2.99 14.92
N GLY A 173 -15.72 1.95 14.63
CA GLY A 173 -15.81 0.76 15.46
C GLY A 173 -14.51 -0.08 15.46
N GLU A 174 -14.36 -0.95 16.45
CA GLU A 174 -13.18 -1.82 16.59
C GLU A 174 -12.95 -2.72 15.37
N THR A 175 -14.02 -3.17 14.71
CA THR A 175 -13.97 -4.06 13.55
C THR A 175 -13.18 -3.49 12.38
N ILE A 176 -13.19 -2.16 12.18
CA ILE A 176 -12.51 -1.51 11.04
C ILE A 176 -11.18 -0.86 11.42
N ARG A 177 -10.81 -0.84 12.71
CA ARG A 177 -9.59 -0.16 13.17
C ARG A 177 -8.32 -0.72 12.52
N GLY A 178 -8.18 -2.03 12.43
CA GLY A 178 -7.06 -2.67 11.75
C GLY A 178 -6.97 -2.21 10.28
N PHE A 179 -8.06 -2.34 9.54
CA PHE A 179 -8.15 -1.89 8.15
C PHE A 179 -7.72 -0.42 7.97
N VAL A 180 -8.28 0.48 8.79
CA VAL A 180 -7.97 1.93 8.71
C VAL A 180 -6.53 2.21 9.11
N PHE A 181 -5.97 1.46 10.06
CA PHE A 181 -4.58 1.56 10.46
C PHE A 181 -3.62 1.19 9.33
N ALA A 182 -3.93 0.12 8.56
CA ALA A 182 -3.16 -0.23 7.36
C ALA A 182 -3.18 0.89 6.32
N LEU A 183 -4.35 1.50 6.10
CA LEU A 183 -4.49 2.64 5.19
C LEU A 183 -3.70 3.87 5.67
N LEU A 184 -3.74 4.19 6.96
CA LEU A 184 -2.98 5.31 7.54
C LEU A 184 -1.48 5.16 7.27
N ILE A 185 -0.90 4.00 7.64
CA ILE A 185 0.51 3.72 7.37
C ILE A 185 0.78 3.76 5.87
N GLY A 186 -0.08 3.11 5.08
CA GLY A 186 0.08 3.01 3.64
C GLY A 186 0.08 4.35 2.92
N VAL A 187 -0.78 5.30 3.32
CA VAL A 187 -0.83 6.66 2.74
C VAL A 187 0.42 7.46 3.11
N VAL A 188 0.85 7.43 4.38
CA VAL A 188 2.08 8.13 4.81
C VAL A 188 3.31 7.58 4.09
N VAL A 189 3.49 6.27 4.11
CA VAL A 189 4.62 5.60 3.46
C VAL A 189 4.56 5.75 1.95
N GLY A 190 3.37 5.70 1.34
CA GLY A 190 3.16 5.86 -0.10
C GLY A 190 3.58 7.24 -0.59
N THR A 191 3.24 8.28 0.16
CA THR A 191 3.66 9.66 -0.14
C THR A 191 5.18 9.81 -0.08
N TYR A 192 5.81 9.26 0.98
CA TYR A 192 7.27 9.24 1.09
C TYR A 192 7.92 8.45 -0.04
N SER A 193 7.41 7.27 -0.32
CA SER A 193 7.99 6.33 -1.28
C SER A 193 7.93 6.85 -2.73
N SER A 194 6.87 7.54 -3.13
CA SER A 194 6.76 8.12 -4.47
C SER A 194 7.82 9.19 -4.72
N LEU A 195 8.14 10.01 -3.71
CA LEU A 195 9.14 11.05 -3.77
C LEU A 195 10.57 10.53 -3.63
N CYS A 196 10.81 9.69 -2.61
CA CYS A 196 12.16 9.32 -2.15
C CYS A 196 12.64 7.96 -2.63
N VAL A 197 11.76 7.07 -3.10
CA VAL A 197 12.12 5.73 -3.58
C VAL A 197 11.88 5.58 -5.08
N ALA A 198 10.63 5.76 -5.52
CA ALA A 198 10.26 5.51 -6.91
C ALA A 198 10.95 6.46 -7.88
N THR A 199 10.98 7.76 -7.58
CA THR A 199 11.56 8.78 -8.48
C THR A 199 13.08 8.70 -8.57
N PRO A 200 13.87 8.64 -7.48
CA PRO A 200 15.31 8.49 -7.57
C PRO A 200 15.72 7.20 -8.28
N LEU A 201 15.06 6.09 -7.96
CA LEU A 201 15.36 4.81 -8.60
C LEU A 201 15.07 4.81 -10.10
N ALA A 202 13.95 5.40 -10.53
CA ALA A 202 13.64 5.57 -11.94
C ALA A 202 14.71 6.39 -12.66
N PHE A 203 15.24 7.44 -11.99
CA PHE A 203 16.33 8.25 -12.51
C PHE A 203 17.62 7.45 -12.66
N ASP A 204 18.04 6.73 -11.63
CA ASP A 204 19.30 5.95 -11.64
C ASP A 204 19.26 4.86 -12.73
N ILE A 205 18.13 4.17 -12.88
CA ILE A 205 17.95 3.17 -13.93
C ILE A 205 18.02 3.83 -15.31
N GLN A 206 17.37 4.97 -15.50
CA GLN A 206 17.41 5.71 -16.76
C GLN A 206 18.83 6.13 -17.12
N GLU A 207 19.58 6.68 -16.16
CA GLU A 207 20.95 7.08 -16.36
C GLU A 207 21.87 5.88 -16.72
N ALA A 208 21.71 4.77 -16.01
CA ALA A 208 22.42 3.53 -16.31
C ALA A 208 22.12 2.99 -17.72
N MET A 209 20.84 3.09 -18.15
CA MET A 209 20.44 2.68 -19.49
C MET A 209 21.08 3.57 -20.57
N ASP A 210 21.08 4.88 -20.35
CA ASP A 210 21.66 5.85 -21.29
C ASP A 210 23.17 5.70 -21.42
N ARG A 211 23.88 5.51 -20.30
CA ARG A 211 25.33 5.17 -20.27
C ARG A 211 25.64 3.90 -21.07
N ARG A 212 24.83 2.86 -20.90
CA ARG A 212 24.98 1.59 -21.64
C ARG A 212 24.78 1.77 -23.15
N LYS A 213 23.79 2.60 -23.56
CA LYS A 213 23.55 2.92 -24.98
C LYS A 213 24.71 3.70 -25.59
N ALA A 214 25.26 4.69 -24.88
CA ALA A 214 26.42 5.47 -25.31
C ALA A 214 27.64 4.57 -25.54
N LYS A 215 27.97 3.71 -24.57
CA LYS A 215 29.10 2.77 -24.69
C LYS A 215 28.94 1.79 -25.85
N LYS A 216 27.70 1.30 -26.11
CA LYS A 216 27.45 0.44 -27.28
C LYS A 216 27.57 1.18 -28.61
N ALA A 217 27.26 2.46 -28.66
CA ALA A 217 27.42 3.28 -29.87
C ALA A 217 28.90 3.56 -30.17
N GLU A 218 29.74 3.74 -29.16
CA GLU A 218 31.19 3.91 -29.31
C GLU A 218 31.89 2.63 -29.82
N LEU A 219 31.44 1.46 -29.34
CA LEU A 219 31.99 0.15 -29.76
C LEU A 219 31.61 -0.26 -31.20
N LYS A 220 30.63 0.44 -31.82
CA LYS A 220 30.19 0.19 -33.19
C LYS A 220 30.84 1.13 -34.22
N LYS A 221 31.61 2.10 -33.76
CA LYS A 221 32.44 3.00 -34.61
C LYS A 221 33.85 2.46 -34.73
#